data_1c8fd4a1b9f7dbf9117586457d958474
#
_entry.id   1c8fd4a1b9f7dbf9117586457d958474
#
_cell.length_a   1.000
_cell.length_b   1.000
_cell.length_c   1.000
_cell.angle_alpha   90.00
_cell.angle_beta   90.00
_cell.angle_gamma   90.00
#
_symmetry.space_group_name_H-M   'P 1'
#
loop_
_entity.id
_entity.type
_entity.pdbx_description
1 polymer ?
#
loop_
_entity_poly.entity_id
_entity_poly.type
_entity_poly.pdbx_seq_one_letter_code
_entity_poly.pdbx_strand_id
1 'polypeptide(L)'
;MAKVEVVNKDNFKELVLDSPTPVLLDFYANWCGHCQKLLPLLDEVAVDMDGKINVMKVNVDENRDLAQKFEVKGLPTMILFKGGSEVDRLIGFMPKDKIAEKVNAKI
;
A
#
# COMPACT_ATOMS: atom_id res chain seq x y z
N MET A 1 -8.30 15.54 1.73
CA MET A 1 -8.95 14.74 0.70
C MET A 1 -8.29 13.39 0.60
N ALA A 2 -9.09 12.35 0.58
CA ALA A 2 -8.59 10.99 0.49
C ALA A 2 -8.21 10.67 -0.95
N LYS A 3 -6.93 10.39 -1.18
CA LYS A 3 -6.43 9.94 -2.46
C LYS A 3 -5.26 9.00 -2.23
N VAL A 4 -4.97 8.17 -3.23
CA VAL A 4 -3.82 7.27 -3.20
C VAL A 4 -2.60 8.05 -3.67
N GLU A 5 -1.63 8.25 -2.77
CA GLU A 5 -0.40 8.96 -3.09
C GLU A 5 0.62 8.04 -3.71
N VAL A 6 1.47 8.59 -4.59
CA VAL A 6 2.54 7.83 -5.23
C VAL A 6 3.81 7.93 -4.41
N VAL A 7 4.36 6.77 -4.05
CA VAL A 7 5.60 6.66 -3.29
C VAL A 7 6.74 6.28 -4.24
N ASN A 8 7.90 6.84 -3.98
CA ASN A 8 9.15 6.45 -4.64
C ASN A 8 10.26 6.38 -3.60
N LYS A 9 11.46 6.01 -4.02
CA LYS A 9 12.59 5.89 -3.09
C LYS A 9 12.95 7.19 -2.40
N ASP A 10 12.67 8.34 -3.01
CA ASP A 10 13.04 9.65 -2.47
C ASP A 10 12.08 10.14 -1.39
N ASN A 11 10.78 9.78 -1.49
CA ASN A 11 9.77 10.21 -0.52
C ASN A 11 9.32 9.11 0.44
N PHE A 12 9.83 7.89 0.30
CA PHE A 12 9.39 6.75 1.12
C PHE A 12 9.57 7.02 2.62
N LYS A 13 10.73 7.52 3.03
CA LYS A 13 10.98 7.79 4.45
C LYS A 13 9.96 8.77 5.01
N GLU A 14 9.78 9.89 4.34
CA GLU A 14 8.87 10.95 4.81
C GLU A 14 7.42 10.48 4.82
N LEU A 15 6.95 9.89 3.72
CA LEU A 15 5.54 9.54 3.58
C LEU A 15 5.15 8.28 4.33
N VAL A 16 6.05 7.32 4.45
CA VAL A 16 5.74 6.01 5.03
C VAL A 16 6.33 5.84 6.41
N LEU A 17 7.66 5.95 6.53
CA LEU A 17 8.33 5.67 7.80
C LEU A 17 8.05 6.71 8.88
N ASP A 18 7.99 7.98 8.49
CA ASP A 18 7.76 9.09 9.42
C ASP A 18 6.28 9.44 9.56
N SER A 19 5.39 8.69 8.91
CA SER A 19 3.96 8.98 8.98
C SER A 19 3.40 8.78 10.38
N PRO A 20 2.65 9.77 10.93
CA PRO A 20 1.97 9.61 12.21
C PRO A 20 0.73 8.74 12.09
N THR A 21 0.29 8.45 10.87
CA THR A 21 -0.90 7.66 10.57
C THR A 21 -0.46 6.35 9.92
N PRO A 22 -1.12 5.21 10.20
CA PRO A 22 -0.79 3.97 9.51
C PRO A 22 -0.89 4.12 7.99
N VAL A 23 0.00 3.44 7.26
CA VAL A 23 0.08 3.52 5.80
C VAL A 23 -0.12 2.13 5.21
N LEU A 24 -1.04 2.03 4.24
CA LEU A 24 -1.19 0.84 3.42
C LEU A 24 -0.51 1.14 2.08
N LEU A 25 0.62 0.47 1.83
CA LEU A 25 1.43 0.70 0.62
C LEU A 25 1.28 -0.46 -0.34
N ASP A 26 0.73 -0.18 -1.53
CA ASP A 26 0.55 -1.18 -2.59
C ASP A 26 1.75 -1.17 -3.54
N PHE A 27 2.41 -2.32 -3.64
CA PHE A 27 3.48 -2.55 -4.61
C PHE A 27 2.85 -3.11 -5.88
N TYR A 28 3.00 -2.40 -7.00
CA TYR A 28 2.34 -2.76 -8.25
C TYR A 28 3.27 -2.60 -9.44
N ALA A 29 2.83 -3.12 -10.60
CA ALA A 29 3.48 -2.88 -11.89
C ALA A 29 2.39 -2.64 -12.94
N ASN A 30 2.73 -1.89 -13.98
CA ASN A 30 1.77 -1.57 -15.03
C ASN A 30 1.35 -2.79 -15.85
N TRP A 31 2.24 -3.79 -15.97
CA TRP A 31 1.96 -5.02 -16.71
C TRP A 31 1.17 -6.06 -15.91
N CYS A 32 0.91 -5.82 -14.66
CA CYS A 32 0.24 -6.77 -13.76
C CYS A 32 -1.28 -6.57 -13.82
N GLY A 33 -2.00 -7.55 -14.36
CA GLY A 33 -3.46 -7.45 -14.52
C GLY A 33 -4.20 -7.35 -13.20
N HIS A 34 -3.83 -8.14 -12.20
CA HIS A 34 -4.44 -8.07 -10.87
C HIS A 34 -4.15 -6.76 -10.17
N CYS A 35 -2.97 -6.18 -10.41
CA CYS A 35 -2.64 -4.86 -9.88
C CYS A 35 -3.57 -3.80 -10.45
N GLN A 36 -3.84 -3.86 -11.76
CA GLN A 36 -4.70 -2.88 -12.42
C GLN A 36 -6.14 -2.97 -11.91
N LYS A 37 -6.61 -4.17 -11.58
CA LYS A 37 -7.95 -4.36 -11.00
C LYS A 37 -8.01 -3.84 -9.57
N LEU A 38 -6.90 -3.89 -8.85
CA LEU A 38 -6.84 -3.46 -7.46
C LEU A 38 -6.83 -1.94 -7.32
N LEU A 39 -6.21 -1.22 -8.25
CA LEU A 39 -6.06 0.25 -8.14
C LEU A 39 -7.36 0.99 -7.90
N PRO A 40 -8.46 0.73 -8.65
CA PRO A 40 -9.73 1.41 -8.37
C PRO A 40 -10.28 1.10 -6.98
N LEU A 41 -10.04 -0.13 -6.48
CA LEU A 41 -10.48 -0.51 -5.14
C LEU A 41 -9.68 0.24 -4.07
N LEU A 42 -8.40 0.48 -4.32
CA LEU A 42 -7.58 1.26 -3.39
C LEU A 42 -8.07 2.70 -3.29
N ASP A 43 -8.54 3.28 -4.39
CA ASP A 43 -9.13 4.61 -4.36
C ASP A 43 -10.35 4.63 -3.44
N GLU A 44 -11.19 3.58 -3.50
CA GLU A 44 -12.35 3.44 -2.63
C GLU A 44 -11.94 3.23 -1.17
N VAL A 45 -10.94 2.40 -0.91
CA VAL A 45 -10.42 2.17 0.45
C VAL A 45 -9.89 3.48 1.04
N ALA A 46 -9.20 4.28 0.25
CA ALA A 46 -8.67 5.57 0.69
C ALA A 46 -9.79 6.50 1.15
N VAL A 47 -10.92 6.50 0.45
CA VAL A 47 -12.09 7.29 0.83
C VAL A 47 -12.76 6.70 2.07
N ASP A 48 -13.01 5.39 2.08
CA ASP A 48 -13.72 4.71 3.16
C ASP A 48 -12.97 4.77 4.49
N MET A 49 -11.65 4.80 4.44
CA MET A 49 -10.80 4.79 5.64
C MET A 49 -10.06 6.11 5.85
N ASP A 50 -10.56 7.20 5.25
CA ASP A 50 -9.97 8.52 5.40
C ASP A 50 -9.91 8.90 6.89
N GLY A 51 -8.75 9.41 7.31
CA GLY A 51 -8.51 9.75 8.70
C GLY A 51 -8.02 8.60 9.56
N LYS A 52 -8.19 7.34 9.11
CA LYS A 52 -7.70 6.17 9.84
C LYS A 52 -6.36 5.68 9.31
N ILE A 53 -6.21 5.66 7.99
CA ILE A 53 -4.98 5.26 7.32
C ILE A 53 -4.73 6.16 6.11
N ASN A 54 -3.50 6.13 5.64
CA ASN A 54 -3.13 6.70 4.34
C ASN A 54 -2.89 5.54 3.39
N VAL A 55 -3.53 5.59 2.22
CA VAL A 55 -3.33 4.58 1.18
C VAL A 55 -2.38 5.14 0.14
N MET A 56 -1.34 4.38 -0.17
CA MET A 56 -0.28 4.80 -1.09
C MET A 56 0.08 3.66 -2.03
N LYS A 57 0.76 3.97 -3.12
CA LYS A 57 1.20 2.98 -4.09
C LYS A 57 2.61 3.27 -4.58
N VAL A 58 3.33 2.22 -4.95
CA VAL A 58 4.69 2.33 -5.48
C VAL A 58 4.86 1.37 -6.65
N ASN A 59 5.39 1.88 -7.76
CA ASN A 59 5.69 1.08 -8.94
C ASN A 59 7.02 0.36 -8.75
N VAL A 60 6.99 -0.98 -8.76
CA VAL A 60 8.19 -1.78 -8.49
C VAL A 60 9.24 -1.66 -9.59
N ASP A 61 8.83 -1.45 -10.83
CA ASP A 61 9.78 -1.34 -11.94
C ASP A 61 10.59 -0.05 -11.86
N GLU A 62 10.00 0.99 -11.30
CA GLU A 62 10.67 2.28 -11.10
C GLU A 62 11.37 2.39 -9.74
N ASN A 63 11.12 1.46 -8.84
CA ASN A 63 11.63 1.48 -7.48
C ASN A 63 12.05 0.09 -7.03
N ARG A 64 12.94 -0.54 -7.80
CA ARG A 64 13.39 -1.92 -7.55
C ARG A 64 14.03 -2.11 -6.18
N ASP A 65 14.77 -1.10 -5.73
CA ASP A 65 15.43 -1.17 -4.42
C ASP A 65 14.43 -1.29 -3.27
N LEU A 66 13.30 -0.58 -3.36
CA LEU A 66 12.24 -0.68 -2.37
C LEU A 66 11.61 -2.07 -2.37
N ALA A 67 11.32 -2.60 -3.56
CA ALA A 67 10.73 -3.94 -3.68
C ALA A 67 11.67 -5.00 -3.10
N GLN A 68 12.97 -4.89 -3.35
CA GLN A 68 13.96 -5.81 -2.81
C GLN A 68 14.09 -5.68 -1.30
N LYS A 69 14.11 -4.45 -0.80
CA LYS A 69 14.24 -4.17 0.62
C LYS A 69 13.14 -4.86 1.43
N PHE A 70 11.92 -4.88 0.90
CA PHE A 70 10.78 -5.50 1.56
C PHE A 70 10.48 -6.90 1.04
N GLU A 71 11.37 -7.45 0.22
CA GLU A 71 11.26 -8.81 -0.31
C GLU A 71 9.91 -9.07 -0.96
N VAL A 72 9.47 -8.11 -1.78
CA VAL A 72 8.23 -8.24 -2.55
C VAL A 72 8.51 -9.16 -3.74
N LYS A 73 7.89 -10.34 -3.75
CA LYS A 73 8.14 -11.37 -4.78
C LYS A 73 6.97 -11.57 -5.73
N GLY A 74 5.76 -11.27 -5.29
CA GLY A 74 4.57 -11.37 -6.11
C GLY A 74 3.80 -10.06 -6.09
N LEU A 75 2.96 -9.84 -7.11
CA LEU A 75 2.18 -8.61 -7.24
C LEU A 75 0.70 -8.93 -7.43
N PRO A 76 -0.20 -8.11 -6.89
CA PRO A 76 0.10 -6.99 -5.99
C PRO A 76 0.48 -7.46 -4.60
N THR A 77 1.27 -6.69 -3.88
CA THR A 77 1.54 -6.90 -2.46
C THR A 77 1.28 -5.59 -1.74
N MET A 78 0.40 -5.62 -0.75
CA MET A 78 0.13 -4.46 0.09
C MET A 78 0.79 -4.67 1.44
N ILE A 79 1.60 -3.69 1.87
CA ILE A 79 2.24 -3.76 3.18
C ILE A 79 1.63 -2.68 4.06
N LEU A 80 1.18 -3.07 5.25
CA LEU A 80 0.64 -2.15 6.23
C LEU A 80 1.76 -1.75 7.19
N PHE A 81 2.04 -0.45 7.25
CA PHE A 81 3.01 0.14 8.16
C PHE A 81 2.28 0.87 9.29
N LYS A 82 2.82 0.76 10.48
CA LYS A 82 2.34 1.51 11.64
C LYS A 82 3.55 1.93 12.46
N GLY A 83 3.70 3.24 12.68
CA GLY A 83 4.86 3.74 13.40
C GLY A 83 6.19 3.42 12.72
N GLY A 84 6.20 3.35 11.40
CA GLY A 84 7.39 3.06 10.63
C GLY A 84 7.75 1.57 10.52
N SER A 85 6.93 0.69 11.09
CA SER A 85 7.18 -0.76 11.07
C SER A 85 6.11 -1.51 10.30
N GLU A 86 6.50 -2.54 9.56
CA GLU A 86 5.56 -3.43 8.90
C GLU A 86 4.80 -4.24 9.96
N VAL A 87 3.46 -4.10 9.98
CA VAL A 87 2.62 -4.84 10.93
C VAL A 87 1.77 -5.92 10.27
N ASP A 88 1.58 -5.84 8.95
CA ASP A 88 0.90 -6.90 8.18
C ASP A 88 1.24 -6.79 6.70
N ARG A 89 0.98 -7.87 5.97
CA ARG A 89 1.25 -7.96 4.54
C ARG A 89 0.12 -8.71 3.87
N LEU A 90 -0.51 -8.08 2.87
CA LEU A 90 -1.61 -8.64 2.12
C LEU A 90 -1.12 -8.97 0.71
N ILE A 91 -1.04 -10.25 0.40
CA ILE A 91 -0.48 -10.72 -0.87
C ILE A 91 -1.60 -11.12 -1.82
N GLY A 92 -1.56 -10.57 -3.03
CA GLY A 92 -2.52 -10.86 -4.08
C GLY A 92 -3.73 -9.94 -4.07
N PHE A 93 -4.55 -10.11 -5.11
CA PHE A 93 -5.79 -9.34 -5.22
C PHE A 93 -6.79 -9.80 -4.16
N MET A 94 -7.50 -8.83 -3.58
CA MET A 94 -8.64 -9.14 -2.72
C MET A 94 -9.65 -8.00 -2.77
N PRO A 95 -10.94 -8.28 -2.50
CA PRO A 95 -11.97 -7.23 -2.52
C PRO A 95 -11.76 -6.25 -1.37
N LYS A 96 -12.32 -5.05 -1.53
CA LYS A 96 -12.10 -3.97 -0.56
C LYS A 96 -12.56 -4.30 0.85
N ASP A 97 -13.63 -5.08 1.00
CA ASP A 97 -14.13 -5.48 2.32
C ASP A 97 -13.09 -6.33 3.07
N LYS A 98 -12.40 -7.19 2.35
CA LYS A 98 -11.35 -8.03 2.91
C LYS A 98 -10.13 -7.20 3.29
N ILE A 99 -9.77 -6.23 2.44
CA ILE A 99 -8.68 -5.29 2.74
C ILE A 99 -8.98 -4.54 4.03
N ALA A 100 -10.19 -3.96 4.11
CA ALA A 100 -10.61 -3.19 5.28
C ALA A 100 -10.60 -4.04 6.55
N GLU A 101 -11.09 -5.29 6.46
CA GLU A 101 -11.10 -6.22 7.59
C GLU A 101 -9.68 -6.48 8.12
N LYS A 102 -8.76 -6.78 7.21
CA LYS A 102 -7.36 -7.07 7.59
C LYS A 102 -6.66 -5.85 8.16
N VAL A 103 -6.89 -4.69 7.57
CA VAL A 103 -6.29 -3.43 8.05
C VAL A 103 -6.83 -3.09 9.43
N ASN A 104 -8.15 -3.16 9.62
CA ASN A 104 -8.76 -2.84 10.92
C ASN A 104 -8.29 -3.77 12.03
N ALA A 105 -7.92 -5.00 11.70
CA ALA A 105 -7.41 -5.96 12.70
C ALA A 105 -6.04 -5.55 13.25
N LYS A 106 -5.31 -4.67 12.57
CA LYS A 106 -3.92 -4.32 12.92
C LYS A 106 -3.71 -2.86 13.29
N ILE A 107 -4.71 -2.04 13.16
CA ILE A 107 -4.62 -0.64 13.53
C ILE A 107 -5.41 -0.33 14.79
#